data_92bc7c1e6cac5f62e1983dceff88afa7
#
_entry.id   92bc7c1e6cac5f62e1983dceff88afa7
#
_cell.length_a   1.000
_cell.length_b   1.000
_cell.length_c   1.000
_cell.angle_alpha   90.00
_cell.angle_beta   90.00
_cell.angle_gamma   90.00
#
_symmetry.space_group_name_H-M   'P 1'
#
loop_
_entity.id
_entity.type
_entity.pdbx_description
1 polymer ?
#
loop_
_entity_poly.entity_id
_entity_poly.type
_entity_poly.pdbx_seq_one_letter_code
_entity_poly.pdbx_strand_id
1 'polypeptide(L)'
;MRIVFLGSGEFGLPTLKRLHEEHEVQAIVTAPPRTAGRNRKPRMTPIGCYANEQHLQLIEPENINDPEIVSRIKSLEADTMVVIAYGQKLSSEVIGDHFGINLHASLLPKWRGAAPINASIVKGDKTTGVSVISLAERMDAGLVYGTSVIDIGETETAGELHDRLAALGPDLIIDVLTGDRAYVEQDEMLVTIAPKLSRKDAQIDLAEDAQILARKIRGYSPWPSCHLEISGIDCKLLRAIPNNKSGNVGEIMEDGCIAVGKGSLQILELQPSGSKPMTWIDFCNGRQVQVGEKCEAVQ
;
A
#
# COMPACT_ATOMS: atom_id res chain seq x y z
N MET A 1 -25.29 -13.10 4.82
CA MET A 1 -25.59 -11.89 4.04
C MET A 1 -25.18 -12.13 2.60
N ARG A 2 -25.87 -11.53 1.62
CA ARG A 2 -25.49 -11.52 0.21
C ARG A 2 -24.58 -10.33 -0.04
N ILE A 3 -23.39 -10.55 -0.55
CA ILE A 3 -22.32 -9.54 -0.66
C ILE A 3 -21.87 -9.40 -2.11
N VAL A 4 -21.72 -8.17 -2.59
CA VAL A 4 -20.91 -7.84 -3.75
C VAL A 4 -19.56 -7.31 -3.25
N PHE A 5 -18.46 -7.95 -3.65
CA PHE A 5 -17.12 -7.52 -3.30
C PHE A 5 -16.47 -6.76 -4.46
N LEU A 6 -15.92 -5.58 -4.19
CA LEU A 6 -15.18 -4.77 -5.17
C LEU A 6 -13.73 -4.62 -4.72
N GLY A 7 -12.80 -5.12 -5.51
CA GLY A 7 -11.38 -5.02 -5.16
C GLY A 7 -10.48 -5.46 -6.31
N SER A 8 -9.20 -5.03 -6.26
CA SER A 8 -8.23 -5.41 -7.30
C SER A 8 -6.88 -5.84 -6.73
N GLY A 9 -6.43 -5.23 -5.63
CA GLY A 9 -5.13 -5.47 -5.01
C GLY A 9 -5.10 -6.66 -4.04
N GLU A 10 -3.89 -7.08 -3.69
CA GLU A 10 -3.65 -8.13 -2.68
C GLU A 10 -4.21 -7.76 -1.30
N PHE A 11 -4.30 -6.47 -1.00
CA PHE A 11 -4.80 -5.95 0.27
C PHE A 11 -6.21 -6.46 0.64
N GLY A 12 -7.08 -6.63 -0.34
CA GLY A 12 -8.45 -7.12 -0.14
C GLY A 12 -8.58 -8.63 -0.06
N LEU A 13 -7.53 -9.38 -0.42
CA LEU A 13 -7.63 -10.84 -0.58
C LEU A 13 -7.92 -11.59 0.73
N PRO A 14 -7.29 -11.27 1.89
CA PRO A 14 -7.64 -11.92 3.16
C PRO A 14 -9.11 -11.71 3.54
N THR A 15 -9.62 -10.49 3.38
CA THR A 15 -11.02 -10.17 3.67
C THR A 15 -11.97 -10.88 2.71
N LEU A 16 -11.68 -10.90 1.40
CA LEU A 16 -12.51 -11.64 0.44
C LEU A 16 -12.61 -13.13 0.77
N LYS A 17 -11.50 -13.76 1.15
CA LYS A 17 -11.49 -15.18 1.55
C LYS A 17 -12.41 -15.42 2.75
N ARG A 18 -12.30 -14.61 3.78
CA ARG A 18 -13.14 -14.70 4.98
C ARG A 18 -14.63 -14.47 4.69
N LEU A 19 -14.93 -13.48 3.84
CA LEU A 19 -16.32 -13.23 3.40
C LEU A 19 -16.89 -14.38 2.59
N HIS A 20 -16.08 -15.02 1.75
CA HIS A 20 -16.51 -16.19 0.97
C HIS A 20 -16.75 -17.42 1.86
N GLU A 21 -16.00 -17.59 2.94
CA GLU A 21 -16.20 -18.69 3.90
C GLU A 21 -17.46 -18.53 4.75
N GLU A 22 -17.82 -17.29 5.12
CA GLU A 22 -18.89 -17.04 6.11
C GLU A 22 -20.18 -16.46 5.52
N HIS A 23 -20.13 -15.94 4.29
CA HIS A 23 -21.23 -15.26 3.63
C HIS A 23 -21.40 -15.70 2.17
N GLU A 24 -22.50 -15.29 1.55
CA GLU A 24 -22.78 -15.52 0.14
C GLU A 24 -22.19 -14.39 -0.70
N VAL A 25 -21.00 -14.60 -1.28
CA VAL A 25 -20.41 -13.67 -2.23
C VAL A 25 -21.04 -13.88 -3.58
N GLN A 26 -22.01 -13.04 -3.95
CA GLN A 26 -22.79 -13.16 -5.18
C GLN A 26 -22.00 -12.80 -6.42
N ALA A 27 -21.12 -11.80 -6.32
CA ALA A 27 -20.23 -11.42 -7.40
C ALA A 27 -18.98 -10.71 -6.85
N ILE A 28 -17.92 -10.82 -7.62
CA ILE A 28 -16.68 -10.09 -7.44
C ILE A 28 -16.51 -9.12 -8.60
N VAL A 29 -16.28 -7.85 -8.29
CA VAL A 29 -16.00 -6.81 -9.27
C VAL A 29 -14.53 -6.41 -9.14
N THR A 30 -13.77 -6.52 -10.22
CA THR A 30 -12.34 -6.19 -10.23
C THR A 30 -11.94 -5.48 -11.52
N ALA A 31 -10.76 -4.88 -11.54
CA ALA A 31 -10.24 -4.30 -12.78
C ALA A 31 -9.95 -5.39 -13.82
N PRO A 32 -10.19 -5.10 -15.11
CA PRO A 32 -9.89 -6.07 -16.18
C PRO A 32 -8.40 -6.38 -16.27
N PRO A 33 -8.01 -7.53 -16.86
CA PRO A 33 -6.63 -7.91 -17.05
C PRO A 33 -5.85 -6.83 -17.81
N ARG A 34 -4.69 -6.45 -17.29
CA ARG A 34 -3.82 -5.46 -17.94
C ARG A 34 -2.46 -6.05 -18.30
N THR A 35 -1.90 -5.59 -19.38
CA THR A 35 -0.55 -5.99 -19.80
C THR A 35 0.46 -5.56 -18.73
N ALA A 36 1.17 -6.53 -18.16
CA ALA A 36 2.16 -6.30 -17.11
C ALA A 36 3.45 -7.09 -17.36
N GLY A 37 4.55 -6.60 -16.78
CA GLY A 37 5.85 -7.24 -16.85
C GLY A 37 6.55 -7.14 -18.21
N ARG A 38 7.77 -7.72 -18.28
CA ARG A 38 8.63 -7.66 -19.50
C ARG A 38 8.00 -8.32 -20.72
N ASN A 39 7.15 -9.33 -20.54
CA ASN A 39 6.54 -10.12 -21.61
C ASN A 39 5.20 -9.55 -22.11
N ARG A 40 4.72 -8.43 -21.58
CA ARG A 40 3.47 -7.75 -21.95
C ARG A 40 2.24 -8.68 -22.10
N LYS A 41 2.18 -9.76 -21.34
CA LYS A 41 0.99 -10.62 -21.32
C LYS A 41 -0.07 -10.03 -20.40
N PRO A 42 -1.37 -10.10 -20.77
CA PRO A 42 -2.44 -9.71 -19.85
C PRO A 42 -2.34 -10.53 -18.55
N ARG A 43 -2.41 -9.85 -17.42
CA ARG A 43 -2.46 -10.47 -16.09
C ARG A 43 -3.73 -10.03 -15.39
N MET A 44 -4.43 -11.00 -14.86
CA MET A 44 -5.57 -10.75 -13.98
C MET A 44 -5.10 -10.13 -12.66
N THR A 45 -6.01 -9.46 -12.00
CA THR A 45 -5.79 -8.99 -10.63
C THR A 45 -5.70 -10.17 -9.66
N PRO A 46 -5.05 -10.04 -8.49
CA PRO A 46 -5.07 -11.08 -7.45
C PRO A 46 -6.49 -11.50 -7.06
N ILE A 47 -7.40 -10.55 -6.97
CA ILE A 47 -8.82 -10.78 -6.69
C ILE A 47 -9.49 -11.56 -7.83
N GLY A 48 -9.22 -11.22 -9.09
CA GLY A 48 -9.73 -11.95 -10.26
C GLY A 48 -9.20 -13.37 -10.35
N CYS A 49 -7.91 -13.61 -10.02
CA CYS A 49 -7.36 -14.96 -9.94
C CYS A 49 -8.12 -15.80 -8.90
N TYR A 50 -8.30 -15.27 -7.69
CA TYR A 50 -9.06 -15.97 -6.65
C TYR A 50 -10.51 -16.26 -7.07
N ALA A 51 -11.20 -15.29 -7.70
CA ALA A 51 -12.56 -15.50 -8.19
C ALA A 51 -12.65 -16.66 -9.19
N ASN A 52 -11.71 -16.75 -10.13
CA ASN A 52 -11.66 -17.85 -11.10
C ASN A 52 -11.34 -19.19 -10.43
N GLU A 53 -10.38 -19.25 -9.52
CA GLU A 53 -10.02 -20.47 -8.79
C GLU A 53 -11.20 -21.01 -7.97
N GLN A 54 -12.03 -20.12 -7.42
CA GLN A 54 -13.18 -20.49 -6.61
C GLN A 54 -14.50 -20.56 -7.40
N HIS A 55 -14.44 -20.38 -8.73
CA HIS A 55 -15.63 -20.39 -9.62
C HIS A 55 -16.71 -19.37 -9.24
N LEU A 56 -16.30 -18.22 -8.67
CA LEU A 56 -17.20 -17.14 -8.29
C LEU A 56 -17.56 -16.28 -9.51
N GLN A 57 -18.75 -15.68 -9.47
CA GLN A 57 -19.19 -14.76 -10.51
C GLN A 57 -18.24 -13.56 -10.57
N LEU A 58 -17.60 -13.34 -11.73
CA LEU A 58 -16.63 -12.28 -11.95
C LEU A 58 -17.18 -11.22 -12.91
N ILE A 59 -16.98 -9.96 -12.57
CA ILE A 59 -17.33 -8.77 -13.37
C ILE A 59 -16.06 -7.92 -13.48
N GLU A 60 -15.59 -7.67 -14.70
CA GLU A 60 -14.34 -6.95 -14.97
C GLU A 60 -14.59 -5.71 -15.86
N PRO A 61 -15.25 -4.67 -15.33
CA PRO A 61 -15.62 -3.52 -16.14
C PRO A 61 -14.46 -2.58 -16.37
N GLU A 62 -14.33 -2.03 -17.58
CA GLU A 62 -13.42 -0.89 -17.84
C GLU A 62 -13.88 0.36 -17.09
N ASN A 63 -15.20 0.56 -16.98
CA ASN A 63 -15.82 1.62 -16.21
C ASN A 63 -17.01 1.05 -15.41
N ILE A 64 -16.88 1.08 -14.08
CA ILE A 64 -17.92 0.58 -13.15
C ILE A 64 -19.24 1.35 -13.26
N ASN A 65 -19.18 2.60 -13.72
CA ASN A 65 -20.34 3.48 -13.80
C ASN A 65 -21.10 3.35 -15.13
N ASP A 66 -20.75 2.42 -16.00
CA ASP A 66 -21.50 2.17 -17.22
C ASP A 66 -22.90 1.63 -16.89
N PRO A 67 -23.97 2.14 -17.56
CA PRO A 67 -25.36 1.78 -17.22
C PRO A 67 -25.64 0.28 -17.22
N GLU A 68 -25.03 -0.49 -18.12
CA GLU A 68 -25.17 -1.96 -18.17
C GLU A 68 -24.55 -2.62 -16.94
N ILE A 69 -23.39 -2.14 -16.50
CA ILE A 69 -22.70 -2.65 -15.30
C ILE A 69 -23.49 -2.29 -14.05
N VAL A 70 -23.97 -1.04 -13.95
CA VAL A 70 -24.82 -0.59 -12.85
C VAL A 70 -26.08 -1.47 -12.76
N SER A 71 -26.76 -1.71 -13.89
CA SER A 71 -27.94 -2.57 -13.95
C SER A 71 -27.63 -4.01 -13.51
N ARG A 72 -26.51 -4.55 -13.97
CA ARG A 72 -26.04 -5.89 -13.59
C ARG A 72 -25.75 -6.00 -12.08
N ILE A 73 -25.09 -5.00 -11.49
CA ILE A 73 -24.81 -4.99 -10.04
C ILE A 73 -26.12 -4.90 -9.24
N LYS A 74 -27.03 -4.04 -9.64
CA LYS A 74 -28.34 -3.91 -8.99
C LYS A 74 -29.18 -5.20 -9.06
N SER A 75 -29.08 -5.95 -10.15
CA SER A 75 -29.81 -7.21 -10.31
C SER A 75 -29.33 -8.34 -9.40
N LEU A 76 -28.18 -8.17 -8.73
CA LEU A 76 -27.66 -9.16 -7.76
C LEU A 76 -28.42 -9.13 -6.42
N GLU A 77 -29.21 -8.09 -6.17
CA GLU A 77 -29.99 -7.94 -4.93
C GLU A 77 -29.13 -8.19 -3.65
N ALA A 78 -27.90 -7.70 -3.66
CA ALA A 78 -26.97 -7.85 -2.54
C ALA A 78 -27.44 -7.02 -1.34
N ASP A 79 -27.19 -7.52 -0.14
CA ASP A 79 -27.48 -6.80 1.11
C ASP A 79 -26.40 -5.74 1.40
N THR A 80 -25.20 -5.99 0.94
CA THR A 80 -23.99 -5.22 1.29
C THR A 80 -23.01 -5.17 0.11
N MET A 81 -22.35 -4.03 -0.01
CA MET A 81 -21.22 -3.81 -0.92
C MET A 81 -19.95 -3.59 -0.11
N VAL A 82 -18.94 -4.45 -0.29
CA VAL A 82 -17.63 -4.33 0.39
C VAL A 82 -16.57 -3.93 -0.63
N VAL A 83 -15.96 -2.77 -0.43
CA VAL A 83 -14.96 -2.18 -1.34
C VAL A 83 -13.60 -2.19 -0.67
N ILE A 84 -12.58 -2.76 -1.32
CA ILE A 84 -11.20 -2.77 -0.81
C ILE A 84 -10.22 -2.59 -1.98
N ALA A 85 -9.53 -1.46 -2.02
CA ALA A 85 -8.51 -1.17 -3.04
C ALA A 85 -8.99 -1.43 -4.49
N TYR A 86 -10.18 -0.98 -4.83
CA TYR A 86 -10.80 -1.22 -6.14
C TYR A 86 -10.24 -0.34 -7.26
N GLY A 87 -9.94 0.93 -6.95
CA GLY A 87 -9.24 1.83 -7.88
C GLY A 87 -10.11 2.65 -8.82
N GLN A 88 -11.44 2.46 -8.83
CA GLN A 88 -12.39 3.33 -9.54
C GLN A 88 -13.33 4.02 -8.55
N LYS A 89 -13.73 5.26 -8.87
CA LYS A 89 -14.75 5.98 -8.11
C LYS A 89 -16.13 5.40 -8.44
N LEU A 90 -16.89 5.08 -7.40
CA LEU A 90 -18.27 4.61 -7.53
C LEU A 90 -19.21 5.81 -7.59
N SER A 91 -20.15 5.80 -8.53
CA SER A 91 -21.26 6.76 -8.56
C SER A 91 -22.32 6.39 -7.53
N SER A 92 -23.20 7.33 -7.23
CA SER A 92 -24.38 7.09 -6.38
C SER A 92 -25.28 5.99 -6.92
N GLU A 93 -25.36 5.85 -8.25
CA GLU A 93 -26.15 4.83 -8.91
C GLU A 93 -25.58 3.41 -8.69
N VAL A 94 -24.24 3.28 -8.63
CA VAL A 94 -23.58 1.99 -8.33
C VAL A 94 -23.81 1.62 -6.87
N ILE A 95 -23.62 2.58 -5.95
CA ILE A 95 -23.79 2.37 -4.51
C ILE A 95 -25.26 2.02 -4.20
N GLY A 96 -26.20 2.73 -4.84
CA GLY A 96 -27.65 2.51 -4.65
C GLY A 96 -28.04 2.60 -3.17
N ASP A 97 -28.98 1.73 -2.75
CA ASP A 97 -29.48 1.63 -1.38
C ASP A 97 -28.71 0.58 -0.53
N HIS A 98 -27.60 0.04 -1.06
CA HIS A 98 -26.80 -0.96 -0.34
C HIS A 98 -26.10 -0.35 0.88
N PHE A 99 -25.96 -1.15 1.92
CA PHE A 99 -25.00 -0.83 2.98
C PHE A 99 -23.59 -0.98 2.41
N GLY A 100 -23.03 0.12 1.89
CA GLY A 100 -21.72 0.14 1.24
C GLY A 100 -20.63 0.53 2.22
N ILE A 101 -19.59 -0.31 2.35
CA ILE A 101 -18.42 -0.07 3.20
C ILE A 101 -17.11 -0.20 2.44
N ASN A 102 -16.11 0.57 2.89
CA ASN A 102 -14.74 0.50 2.39
C ASN A 102 -13.76 0.26 3.53
N LEU A 103 -12.81 -0.67 3.32
CA LEU A 103 -11.65 -0.84 4.20
C LEU A 103 -10.52 0.05 3.71
N HIS A 104 -10.19 1.08 4.50
CA HIS A 104 -9.11 2.02 4.22
C HIS A 104 -7.89 1.75 5.11
N ALA A 105 -6.69 1.78 4.52
CA ALA A 105 -5.45 1.40 5.18
C ALA A 105 -4.80 2.54 5.98
N SER A 106 -5.59 3.25 6.78
CA SER A 106 -5.12 4.23 7.78
C SER A 106 -6.13 4.40 8.91
N LEU A 107 -5.71 5.08 9.98
CA LEU A 107 -6.60 5.57 11.04
C LEU A 107 -7.20 6.92 10.60
N LEU A 108 -8.34 6.86 9.91
CA LEU A 108 -9.03 8.06 9.46
C LEU A 108 -9.42 8.95 10.66
N PRO A 109 -9.36 10.29 10.49
CA PRO A 109 -9.26 11.04 9.25
C PRO A 109 -7.85 11.26 8.69
N LYS A 110 -6.80 10.68 9.28
CA LYS A 110 -5.45 10.77 8.72
C LYS A 110 -5.31 9.94 7.44
N TRP A 111 -4.55 10.47 6.48
CA TRP A 111 -4.11 9.78 5.27
C TRP A 111 -5.27 9.33 4.36
N ARG A 112 -6.30 10.20 4.16
CA ARG A 112 -7.26 9.98 3.07
C ARG A 112 -6.52 9.96 1.74
N GLY A 113 -6.89 9.06 0.82
CA GLY A 113 -6.34 8.99 -0.54
C GLY A 113 -5.65 7.68 -0.88
N ALA A 114 -4.73 7.74 -1.88
CA ALA A 114 -4.31 6.55 -2.61
C ALA A 114 -3.15 5.75 -1.97
N ALA A 115 -2.36 6.35 -1.06
CA ALA A 115 -1.15 5.71 -0.53
C ALA A 115 -0.96 5.92 0.99
N PRO A 116 -1.97 5.59 1.81
CA PRO A 116 -1.93 5.83 3.26
C PRO A 116 -0.80 5.06 3.97
N ILE A 117 -0.52 3.82 3.57
CA ILE A 117 0.52 2.96 4.13
C ILE A 117 1.90 3.59 3.96
N ASN A 118 2.20 4.05 2.74
CA ASN A 118 3.47 4.71 2.45
C ASN A 118 3.58 6.03 3.21
N ALA A 119 2.51 6.82 3.24
CA ALA A 119 2.48 8.12 3.89
C ALA A 119 2.77 8.02 5.39
N SER A 120 2.20 7.05 6.11
CA SER A 120 2.42 6.85 7.54
C SER A 120 3.90 6.59 7.87
N ILE A 121 4.59 5.73 7.10
CA ILE A 121 6.03 5.47 7.30
C ILE A 121 6.88 6.68 6.94
N VAL A 122 6.68 7.27 5.76
CA VAL A 122 7.47 8.42 5.27
C VAL A 122 7.38 9.61 6.22
N LYS A 123 6.19 9.86 6.76
CA LYS A 123 5.96 10.95 7.72
C LYS A 123 6.37 10.61 9.14
N GLY A 124 6.67 9.35 9.42
CA GLY A 124 7.23 8.89 10.68
C GLY A 124 6.20 8.71 11.79
N ASP A 125 4.98 8.35 11.41
CA ASP A 125 3.98 7.92 12.37
C ASP A 125 4.52 6.69 13.15
N LYS A 126 4.16 6.60 14.42
CA LYS A 126 4.54 5.48 15.28
C LYS A 126 3.50 4.37 15.24
N THR A 127 2.25 4.77 15.02
CA THR A 127 1.09 3.89 14.94
C THR A 127 0.32 4.17 13.66
N THR A 128 -0.32 3.14 13.13
CA THR A 128 -1.28 3.23 12.03
C THR A 128 -2.37 2.18 12.21
N GLY A 129 -3.16 1.90 11.20
CA GLY A 129 -4.20 0.89 11.30
C GLY A 129 -5.05 0.82 10.05
N VAL A 130 -6.22 0.22 10.19
CA VAL A 130 -7.26 0.21 9.17
C VAL A 130 -8.54 0.81 9.72
N SER A 131 -9.33 1.41 8.85
CA SER A 131 -10.65 1.95 9.17
C SER A 131 -11.68 1.38 8.21
N VAL A 132 -12.82 0.93 8.73
CA VAL A 132 -14.01 0.59 7.92
C VAL A 132 -14.91 1.81 7.92
N ILE A 133 -15.21 2.31 6.71
CA ILE A 133 -16.00 3.52 6.52
C ILE A 133 -17.18 3.29 5.59
N SER A 134 -18.22 4.14 5.68
CA SER A 134 -19.26 4.20 4.65
C SER A 134 -18.69 4.72 3.33
N LEU A 135 -19.25 4.28 2.23
CA LEU A 135 -19.00 4.89 0.93
C LEU A 135 -19.57 6.32 0.92
N ALA A 136 -18.83 7.26 0.35
CA ALA A 136 -19.18 8.67 0.28
C ALA A 136 -18.72 9.30 -1.04
N GLU A 137 -19.35 10.42 -1.44
CA GLU A 137 -18.96 11.14 -2.66
C GLU A 137 -17.51 11.67 -2.62
N ARG A 138 -17.12 12.19 -1.44
CA ARG A 138 -15.74 12.62 -1.19
C ARG A 138 -14.91 11.41 -0.79
N MET A 139 -13.75 11.28 -1.42
CA MET A 139 -12.83 10.16 -1.20
C MET A 139 -12.49 10.02 0.29
N ASP A 140 -12.71 8.82 0.82
CA ASP A 140 -12.40 8.38 2.19
C ASP A 140 -12.99 9.27 3.30
N ALA A 141 -14.05 10.05 3.01
CA ALA A 141 -14.70 10.97 3.94
C ALA A 141 -15.99 10.40 4.58
N GLY A 142 -16.22 9.09 4.46
CA GLY A 142 -17.39 8.42 5.03
C GLY A 142 -17.37 8.33 6.56
N LEU A 143 -18.50 7.91 7.13
CA LEU A 143 -18.64 7.61 8.56
C LEU A 143 -17.73 6.44 8.94
N VAL A 144 -17.03 6.50 10.06
CA VAL A 144 -16.14 5.44 10.55
C VAL A 144 -16.94 4.49 11.43
N TYR A 145 -17.09 3.24 10.99
CA TYR A 145 -17.78 2.17 11.73
C TYR A 145 -16.87 1.40 12.67
N GLY A 146 -15.58 1.35 12.38
CA GLY A 146 -14.61 0.67 13.22
C GLY A 146 -13.19 0.93 12.77
N THR A 147 -12.24 0.72 13.68
CA THR A 147 -10.80 0.86 13.43
C THR A 147 -10.03 -0.24 14.15
N SER A 148 -8.92 -0.66 13.55
CA SER A 148 -7.94 -1.53 14.21
C SER A 148 -6.56 -0.89 14.12
N VAL A 149 -5.86 -0.83 15.26
CA VAL A 149 -4.60 -0.07 15.41
C VAL A 149 -3.43 -1.01 15.55
N ILE A 150 -2.31 -0.69 14.92
CA ILE A 150 -1.02 -1.38 15.11
C ILE A 150 0.14 -0.39 15.18
N ASP A 151 1.23 -0.80 15.82
CA ASP A 151 2.50 -0.08 15.78
C ASP A 151 3.22 -0.31 14.46
N ILE A 152 3.92 0.71 13.98
CA ILE A 152 4.84 0.62 12.84
C ILE A 152 6.22 0.24 13.36
N GLY A 153 6.78 -0.84 12.86
CA GLY A 153 8.12 -1.31 13.24
C GLY A 153 9.22 -0.34 12.79
N GLU A 154 10.28 -0.21 13.58
CA GLU A 154 11.37 0.73 13.31
C GLU A 154 12.09 0.48 11.98
N THR A 155 12.16 -0.77 11.55
CA THR A 155 12.78 -1.16 10.27
C THR A 155 11.77 -1.62 9.24
N GLU A 156 10.48 -1.59 9.55
CA GLU A 156 9.41 -2.12 8.72
C GLU A 156 9.26 -1.33 7.42
N THR A 157 9.07 -2.05 6.34
CA THR A 157 8.81 -1.50 5.00
C THR A 157 7.32 -1.34 4.74
N ALA A 158 6.97 -0.52 3.75
CA ALA A 158 5.56 -0.38 3.35
C ALA A 158 4.96 -1.70 2.82
N GLY A 159 5.75 -2.58 2.22
CA GLY A 159 5.27 -3.90 1.81
C GLY A 159 4.91 -4.79 2.99
N GLU A 160 5.75 -4.84 4.02
CA GLU A 160 5.48 -5.63 5.24
C GLU A 160 4.30 -5.06 6.02
N LEU A 161 4.22 -3.73 6.15
CA LEU A 161 3.10 -3.07 6.80
C LEU A 161 1.78 -3.29 6.05
N HIS A 162 1.83 -3.30 4.70
CA HIS A 162 0.68 -3.64 3.85
C HIS A 162 0.10 -5.02 4.22
N ASP A 163 0.95 -6.03 4.34
CA ASP A 163 0.49 -7.41 4.63
C ASP A 163 -0.08 -7.52 6.04
N ARG A 164 0.53 -6.84 7.02
CA ARG A 164 0.02 -6.79 8.40
C ARG A 164 -1.32 -6.06 8.49
N LEU A 165 -1.49 -4.94 7.79
CA LEU A 165 -2.76 -4.20 7.75
C LEU A 165 -3.84 -4.98 7.01
N ALA A 166 -3.51 -5.66 5.91
CA ALA A 166 -4.44 -6.52 5.19
C ALA A 166 -5.00 -7.64 6.08
N ALA A 167 -4.17 -8.18 6.99
CA ALA A 167 -4.57 -9.23 7.93
C ALA A 167 -5.56 -8.75 9.01
N LEU A 168 -5.66 -7.44 9.28
CA LEU A 168 -6.66 -6.89 10.22
C LEU A 168 -8.04 -6.73 9.59
N GLY A 169 -8.11 -6.68 8.26
CA GLY A 169 -9.35 -6.42 7.52
C GLY A 169 -10.47 -7.43 7.79
N PRO A 170 -10.20 -8.75 7.76
CA PRO A 170 -11.24 -9.77 7.92
C PRO A 170 -12.09 -9.59 9.18
N ASP A 171 -11.46 -9.58 10.33
CA ASP A 171 -12.18 -9.50 11.62
C ASP A 171 -12.92 -8.17 11.74
N LEU A 172 -12.27 -7.05 11.39
CA LEU A 172 -12.89 -5.73 11.48
C LEU A 172 -14.11 -5.59 10.54
N ILE A 173 -14.04 -6.13 9.32
CA ILE A 173 -15.19 -6.13 8.39
C ILE A 173 -16.33 -6.99 8.94
N ILE A 174 -16.06 -8.20 9.46
CA ILE A 174 -17.08 -9.06 10.04
C ILE A 174 -17.75 -8.39 11.24
N ASP A 175 -16.97 -7.78 12.14
CA ASP A 175 -17.49 -7.05 13.31
C ASP A 175 -18.45 -5.92 12.87
N VAL A 176 -18.11 -5.16 11.85
CA VAL A 176 -18.98 -4.09 11.32
C VAL A 176 -20.24 -4.65 10.63
N LEU A 177 -20.13 -5.76 9.91
CA LEU A 177 -21.26 -6.37 9.21
C LEU A 177 -22.28 -6.99 10.19
N THR A 178 -21.82 -7.55 11.30
CA THR A 178 -22.64 -8.29 12.27
C THR A 178 -23.04 -7.45 13.48
N GLY A 179 -22.35 -6.32 13.73
CA GLY A 179 -22.59 -5.43 14.85
C GLY A 179 -23.77 -4.46 14.65
N ASP A 180 -23.89 -3.53 15.57
CA ASP A 180 -24.95 -2.51 15.59
C ASP A 180 -24.73 -1.35 14.60
N ARG A 181 -23.61 -1.36 13.89
CA ARG A 181 -23.20 -0.33 12.92
C ARG A 181 -23.11 1.08 13.53
N ALA A 182 -22.76 1.15 14.82
CA ALA A 182 -22.41 2.43 15.43
C ALA A 182 -21.28 3.11 14.66
N TYR A 183 -21.30 4.42 14.57
CA TYR A 183 -20.32 5.16 13.77
C TYR A 183 -19.88 6.44 14.46
N VAL A 184 -18.74 6.94 13.99
CA VAL A 184 -18.18 8.25 14.36
C VAL A 184 -17.96 9.07 13.08
N GLU A 185 -18.32 10.35 13.13
CA GLU A 185 -17.99 11.29 12.06
C GLU A 185 -16.51 11.65 12.10
N GLN A 186 -15.92 11.84 10.94
CA GLN A 186 -14.53 12.24 10.84
C GLN A 186 -14.38 13.75 11.14
N ASP A 187 -13.42 14.10 12.01
CA ASP A 187 -13.09 15.51 12.27
C ASP A 187 -12.28 16.07 11.07
N GLU A 188 -12.90 16.98 10.32
CA GLU A 188 -12.28 17.62 9.16
C GLU A 188 -11.02 18.44 9.49
N MET A 189 -10.83 18.87 10.74
CA MET A 189 -9.63 19.59 11.18
C MET A 189 -8.40 18.69 11.29
N LEU A 190 -8.59 17.36 11.41
CA LEU A 190 -7.53 16.37 11.56
C LEU A 190 -7.20 15.66 10.24
N VAL A 191 -7.86 16.02 9.14
CA VAL A 191 -7.65 15.38 7.83
C VAL A 191 -6.24 15.64 7.32
N THR A 192 -5.57 14.56 6.92
CA THR A 192 -4.36 14.62 6.10
C THR A 192 -4.53 13.80 4.84
N ILE A 193 -3.77 14.14 3.80
CA ILE A 193 -3.93 13.51 2.48
C ILE A 193 -2.69 12.67 2.14
N ALA A 194 -2.93 11.47 1.62
CA ALA A 194 -1.94 10.57 1.05
C ALA A 194 -2.14 10.47 -0.47
N PRO A 195 -1.47 11.33 -1.26
CA PRO A 195 -1.67 11.37 -2.71
C PRO A 195 -1.17 10.08 -3.39
N LYS A 196 -1.59 9.90 -4.64
CA LYS A 196 -1.08 8.81 -5.47
C LYS A 196 0.43 8.99 -5.69
N LEU A 197 1.19 7.93 -5.45
CA LEU A 197 2.64 7.94 -5.61
C LEU A 197 3.08 7.91 -7.07
N SER A 198 4.24 8.49 -7.29
CA SER A 198 5.00 8.43 -8.53
C SER A 198 6.47 8.09 -8.26
N ARG A 199 7.24 7.79 -9.29
CA ARG A 199 8.68 7.56 -9.14
C ARG A 199 9.44 8.79 -8.63
N LYS A 200 8.93 9.99 -8.88
CA LYS A 200 9.53 11.25 -8.40
C LYS A 200 9.52 11.35 -6.87
N ASP A 201 8.52 10.78 -6.21
CA ASP A 201 8.42 10.81 -4.75
C ASP A 201 9.55 10.04 -4.06
N ALA A 202 10.09 9.03 -4.74
CA ALA A 202 11.18 8.18 -4.24
C ALA A 202 12.59 8.69 -4.58
N GLN A 203 12.72 9.86 -5.20
CA GLN A 203 14.03 10.46 -5.43
C GLN A 203 14.72 10.77 -4.10
N ILE A 204 16.00 10.40 -4.00
CA ILE A 204 16.86 10.66 -2.83
C ILE A 204 17.67 11.91 -3.08
N ASP A 205 17.71 12.79 -2.08
CA ASP A 205 18.71 13.84 -1.96
C ASP A 205 19.59 13.52 -0.76
N LEU A 206 20.85 13.14 -1.00
CA LEU A 206 21.79 12.80 0.05
C LEU A 206 22.12 13.99 0.99
N ALA A 207 21.74 15.21 0.64
CA ALA A 207 21.86 16.38 1.53
C ALA A 207 20.79 16.41 2.64
N GLU A 208 19.75 15.55 2.58
CA GLU A 208 18.71 15.45 3.62
C GLU A 208 19.22 14.77 4.91
N ASP A 209 18.38 14.81 5.96
CA ASP A 209 18.62 14.12 7.25
C ASP A 209 18.46 12.59 7.09
N ALA A 210 19.34 11.83 7.73
CA ALA A 210 19.34 10.36 7.71
C ALA A 210 17.98 9.75 8.13
N GLN A 211 17.29 10.36 9.11
CA GLN A 211 15.98 9.87 9.54
C GLN A 211 14.92 10.03 8.43
N ILE A 212 14.95 11.14 7.71
CA ILE A 212 14.04 11.38 6.59
C ILE A 212 14.30 10.37 5.48
N LEU A 213 15.57 10.20 5.10
CA LEU A 213 15.97 9.26 4.04
C LEU A 213 15.66 7.81 4.40
N ALA A 214 15.92 7.38 5.63
CA ALA A 214 15.61 6.04 6.09
C ALA A 214 14.09 5.75 6.03
N ARG A 215 13.25 6.72 6.41
CA ARG A 215 11.79 6.62 6.28
C ARG A 215 11.35 6.56 4.81
N LYS A 216 11.92 7.40 3.94
CA LYS A 216 11.64 7.36 2.49
C LYS A 216 11.97 6.00 1.90
N ILE A 217 13.16 5.46 2.20
CA ILE A 217 13.60 4.15 1.72
C ILE A 217 12.59 3.07 2.12
N ARG A 218 12.26 2.97 3.39
CA ARG A 218 11.31 1.96 3.90
C ARG A 218 9.88 2.20 3.43
N GLY A 219 9.42 3.45 3.48
CA GLY A 219 8.07 3.82 3.09
C GLY A 219 7.80 3.70 1.59
N TYR A 220 8.83 3.70 0.75
CA TYR A 220 8.70 3.48 -0.69
C TYR A 220 9.14 2.07 -1.14
N SER A 221 9.49 1.19 -0.23
CA SER A 221 9.80 -0.21 -0.53
C SER A 221 8.54 -1.09 -0.43
N PRO A 222 8.21 -1.91 -1.43
CA PRO A 222 8.99 -2.22 -2.64
C PRO A 222 8.73 -1.29 -3.84
N TRP A 223 7.77 -0.37 -3.76
CA TRP A 223 7.41 0.56 -4.84
C TRP A 223 7.03 1.94 -4.28
N PRO A 224 7.43 3.06 -4.92
CA PRO A 224 8.18 3.21 -6.17
C PRO A 224 9.70 2.91 -6.04
N SER A 225 10.22 2.73 -4.85
CA SER A 225 11.59 2.43 -4.47
C SER A 225 12.59 3.56 -4.68
N CYS A 226 13.38 3.81 -3.65
CA CYS A 226 14.52 4.72 -3.71
C CYS A 226 15.71 4.03 -4.38
N HIS A 227 16.50 4.78 -5.13
CA HIS A 227 17.66 4.28 -5.84
C HIS A 227 18.91 5.10 -5.54
N LEU A 228 20.06 4.42 -5.43
CA LEU A 228 21.38 5.02 -5.43
C LEU A 228 22.28 4.27 -6.40
N GLU A 229 23.20 4.98 -7.04
CA GLU A 229 24.34 4.39 -7.71
C GLU A 229 25.45 4.16 -6.68
N ILE A 230 25.88 2.91 -6.56
CA ILE A 230 26.92 2.46 -5.61
C ILE A 230 27.93 1.65 -6.40
N SER A 231 29.20 2.07 -6.41
CA SER A 231 30.25 1.45 -7.22
C SER A 231 29.89 1.29 -8.70
N GLY A 232 29.21 2.30 -9.28
CA GLY A 232 28.76 2.31 -10.69
C GLY A 232 27.55 1.40 -10.97
N ILE A 233 26.87 0.90 -9.94
CA ILE A 233 25.73 0.01 -10.08
C ILE A 233 24.48 0.70 -9.53
N ASP A 234 23.41 0.81 -10.35
CA ASP A 234 22.10 1.24 -9.86
C ASP A 234 21.55 0.19 -8.89
N CYS A 235 21.36 0.60 -7.65
CA CYS A 235 20.84 -0.20 -6.56
C CYS A 235 19.52 0.34 -6.04
N LYS A 236 18.50 -0.49 -6.07
CA LYS A 236 17.25 -0.24 -5.38
C LYS A 236 17.48 -0.43 -3.87
N LEU A 237 17.22 0.59 -3.07
CA LEU A 237 17.29 0.52 -1.60
C LEU A 237 15.97 -0.02 -1.06
N LEU A 238 16.04 -1.11 -0.30
CA LEU A 238 14.85 -1.77 0.24
C LEU A 238 14.65 -1.46 1.72
N ARG A 239 15.76 -1.40 2.49
CA ARG A 239 15.70 -1.18 3.92
C ARG A 239 16.93 -0.43 4.41
N ALA A 240 16.71 0.61 5.23
CA ALA A 240 17.77 1.38 5.86
C ALA A 240 17.33 1.88 7.23
N ILE A 241 18.31 2.14 8.09
CA ILE A 241 18.13 2.81 9.38
C ILE A 241 19.06 4.04 9.48
N PRO A 242 18.65 5.08 10.23
CA PRO A 242 19.49 6.24 10.45
C PRO A 242 20.59 5.92 11.47
N ASN A 243 21.74 6.57 11.30
CA ASN A 243 22.84 6.57 12.25
C ASN A 243 23.30 8.03 12.48
N ASN A 244 23.86 8.31 13.66
CA ASN A 244 24.23 9.68 14.06
C ASN A 244 25.66 10.09 13.63
N LYS A 245 26.46 9.17 13.07
CA LYS A 245 27.79 9.49 12.58
C LYS A 245 27.74 10.39 11.36
N SER A 246 28.67 11.31 11.23
CA SER A 246 28.76 12.23 10.11
C SER A 246 30.04 12.04 9.32
N GLY A 247 30.01 12.33 8.03
CA GLY A 247 31.13 12.25 7.10
C GLY A 247 30.88 13.16 5.89
N ASN A 248 31.66 12.98 4.82
CA ASN A 248 31.42 13.69 3.57
C ASN A 248 30.18 13.11 2.88
N VAL A 249 29.26 13.95 2.50
CA VAL A 249 27.96 13.53 1.88
C VAL A 249 28.19 12.60 0.69
N GLY A 250 27.51 11.46 0.72
CA GLY A 250 27.59 10.41 -0.30
C GLY A 250 28.74 9.41 -0.08
N GLU A 251 29.66 9.64 0.87
CA GLU A 251 30.82 8.78 1.10
C GLU A 251 30.48 7.56 1.98
N ILE A 252 31.02 6.42 1.60
CA ILE A 252 30.94 5.19 2.40
C ILE A 252 32.01 5.26 3.50
N MET A 253 31.56 5.27 4.75
CA MET A 253 32.42 5.41 5.93
C MET A 253 33.02 4.05 6.37
N GLU A 254 33.97 4.09 7.32
CA GLU A 254 34.65 2.89 7.86
C GLU A 254 33.70 1.86 8.47
N ASP A 255 32.56 2.29 9.00
CA ASP A 255 31.52 1.41 9.54
C ASP A 255 30.52 0.89 8.48
N GLY A 256 30.77 1.19 7.21
CA GLY A 256 29.92 0.80 6.09
C GLY A 256 28.64 1.62 5.93
N CYS A 257 28.43 2.69 6.72
CA CYS A 257 27.32 3.60 6.55
C CYS A 257 27.61 4.61 5.43
N ILE A 258 26.56 5.11 4.76
CA ILE A 258 26.65 6.18 3.76
C ILE A 258 26.41 7.50 4.46
N ALA A 259 27.38 8.42 4.45
CA ALA A 259 27.23 9.76 5.01
C ALA A 259 26.20 10.58 4.24
N VAL A 260 25.37 11.33 4.95
CA VAL A 260 24.32 12.18 4.37
C VAL A 260 24.36 13.58 5.00
N GLY A 261 23.50 14.50 4.59
CA GLY A 261 23.55 15.89 5.06
C GLY A 261 23.54 16.04 6.57
N LYS A 262 22.80 15.17 7.27
CA LYS A 262 22.85 15.08 8.73
C LYS A 262 22.79 13.63 9.18
N GLY A 263 23.86 13.13 9.78
CA GLY A 263 24.01 11.72 10.15
C GLY A 263 24.48 10.84 8.99
N SER A 264 24.10 9.57 9.02
CA SER A 264 24.43 8.59 7.98
C SER A 264 23.33 7.53 7.86
N LEU A 265 23.32 6.83 6.74
CA LEU A 265 22.42 5.71 6.45
C LEU A 265 23.16 4.39 6.61
N GLN A 266 22.67 3.53 7.48
CA GLN A 266 23.03 2.13 7.47
C GLN A 266 22.06 1.40 6.54
N ILE A 267 22.53 1.00 5.37
CA ILE A 267 21.75 0.16 4.47
C ILE A 267 21.72 -1.26 5.05
N LEU A 268 20.54 -1.84 5.14
CA LEU A 268 20.36 -3.22 5.61
C LEU A 268 20.17 -4.17 4.44
N GLU A 269 19.33 -3.75 3.47
CA GLU A 269 18.94 -4.55 2.32
C GLU A 269 18.82 -3.69 1.07
N LEU A 270 19.31 -4.20 -0.04
CA LEU A 270 19.25 -3.56 -1.35
C LEU A 270 19.10 -4.59 -2.47
N GLN A 271 18.76 -4.12 -3.66
CA GLN A 271 18.69 -4.94 -4.86
C GLN A 271 19.44 -4.27 -6.00
N PRO A 272 20.65 -4.76 -6.35
CA PRO A 272 21.37 -4.29 -7.53
C PRO A 272 20.60 -4.59 -8.82
N SER A 273 20.71 -3.74 -9.81
CA SER A 273 20.10 -3.97 -11.13
C SER A 273 20.46 -5.35 -11.69
N GLY A 274 19.43 -6.09 -12.11
CA GLY A 274 19.60 -7.44 -12.67
C GLY A 274 19.85 -8.56 -11.64
N SER A 275 19.87 -8.25 -10.35
CA SER A 275 20.13 -9.22 -9.26
C SER A 275 18.90 -9.42 -8.36
N LYS A 276 18.97 -10.38 -7.45
CA LYS A 276 18.00 -10.55 -6.36
C LYS A 276 18.31 -9.60 -5.20
N PRO A 277 17.34 -9.31 -4.33
CA PRO A 277 17.62 -8.65 -3.05
C PRO A 277 18.72 -9.37 -2.28
N MET A 278 19.57 -8.59 -1.59
CA MET A 278 20.66 -9.10 -0.76
C MET A 278 20.96 -8.13 0.38
N THR A 279 21.70 -8.61 1.38
CA THR A 279 22.16 -7.75 2.47
C THR A 279 23.24 -6.79 1.99
N TRP A 280 23.38 -5.66 2.69
CA TRP A 280 24.48 -4.71 2.44
C TRP A 280 25.85 -5.38 2.52
N ILE A 281 26.06 -6.26 3.50
CA ILE A 281 27.32 -6.98 3.71
C ILE A 281 27.65 -7.87 2.51
N ASP A 282 26.67 -8.63 2.01
CA ASP A 282 26.86 -9.49 0.84
C ASP A 282 27.19 -8.69 -0.42
N PHE A 283 26.51 -7.53 -0.59
CA PHE A 283 26.79 -6.62 -1.69
C PHE A 283 28.24 -6.09 -1.62
N CYS A 284 28.64 -5.55 -0.47
CA CYS A 284 29.98 -4.99 -0.28
C CYS A 284 31.07 -6.05 -0.53
N ASN A 285 30.91 -7.25 0.03
CA ASN A 285 31.87 -8.36 -0.16
C ASN A 285 31.94 -8.79 -1.63
N GLY A 286 30.77 -8.95 -2.28
CA GLY A 286 30.70 -9.40 -3.66
C GLY A 286 31.18 -8.38 -4.70
N ARG A 287 31.16 -7.10 -4.36
CA ARG A 287 31.58 -5.98 -5.23
C ARG A 287 32.86 -5.32 -4.81
N GLN A 288 33.46 -5.77 -3.70
CA GLN A 288 34.69 -5.20 -3.13
C GLN A 288 34.60 -3.69 -2.89
N VAL A 289 33.43 -3.25 -2.41
CA VAL A 289 33.13 -1.84 -2.10
C VAL A 289 34.17 -1.32 -1.09
N GLN A 290 34.77 -0.17 -1.38
CA GLN A 290 35.83 0.40 -0.55
C GLN A 290 35.29 1.55 0.32
N VAL A 291 35.87 1.73 1.48
CA VAL A 291 35.72 2.94 2.31
C VAL A 291 36.20 4.14 1.51
N GLY A 292 35.44 5.24 1.56
CA GLY A 292 35.74 6.46 0.81
C GLY A 292 35.10 6.50 -0.60
N GLU A 293 34.54 5.39 -1.11
CA GLU A 293 33.75 5.44 -2.35
C GLU A 293 32.53 6.34 -2.18
N LYS A 294 32.13 7.00 -3.28
CA LYS A 294 30.95 7.87 -3.32
C LYS A 294 29.75 7.15 -3.93
N CYS A 295 28.62 7.34 -3.27
CA CYS A 295 27.31 6.99 -3.77
C CYS A 295 26.66 8.22 -4.39
N GLU A 296 25.92 8.04 -5.49
CA GLU A 296 25.26 9.12 -6.19
C GLU A 296 23.74 8.86 -6.31
N ALA A 297 22.95 9.93 -6.22
CA ALA A 297 21.50 9.81 -6.43
C ALA A 297 21.22 9.50 -7.92
N VAL A 298 20.40 8.49 -8.18
CA VAL A 298 19.91 8.18 -9.53
C VAL A 298 18.78 9.16 -9.88
N GLN A 299 18.92 9.86 -11.03
CA GLN A 299 17.95 10.85 -11.51
C GLN A 299 16.71 10.23 -12.16
#